data_51bcdf721e0fda1b1b5f5c4b3d1e8854
#
_entry.id   51bcdf721e0fda1b1b5f5c4b3d1e8854
#
_cell.length_a   1.000
_cell.length_b   1.000
_cell.length_c   1.000
_cell.angle_alpha   90.00
_cell.angle_beta   90.00
_cell.angle_gamma   90.00
#
_symmetry.space_group_name_H-M   'P 1'
#
loop_
_entity.id
_entity.type
_entity.pdbx_description
1 polymer ?
#
loop_
_entity_poly.entity_id
_entity_poly.type
_entity_poly.pdbx_seq_one_letter_code
_entity_poly.pdbx_strand_id
1 'polypeptide(L)'
;ILNRHDRPTAIFAGNDEMAVGVYVAARKAGLRIPEDLSIVGFDDTPISARIWPPLTTVRSPIREVGRAAADLLVKRGAGSSGNQELQSFQLELVVRESTRTI
;
A
#
# COMPACT_ATOMS: atom_id res chain seq x y z
N ILE A 1 -17.64 10.09 2.53
CA ILE A 1 -16.75 10.81 1.58
C ILE A 1 -17.24 10.62 0.14
N LEU A 2 -17.47 9.38 -0.34
CA LEU A 2 -17.81 9.12 -1.73
C LEU A 2 -19.19 9.61 -2.18
N ASN A 3 -20.12 9.84 -1.28
CA ASN A 3 -21.48 10.34 -1.57
C ASN A 3 -21.56 11.87 -1.53
N ARG A 4 -20.44 12.57 -1.35
CA ARG A 4 -20.41 14.03 -1.33
C ARG A 4 -20.35 14.59 -2.76
N HIS A 5 -20.91 15.78 -2.95
CA HIS A 5 -20.84 16.49 -4.24
C HIS A 5 -19.40 16.84 -4.63
N ASP A 6 -18.55 17.11 -3.63
CA ASP A 6 -17.13 17.45 -3.76
C ASP A 6 -16.21 16.25 -3.45
N ARG A 7 -16.62 15.02 -3.84
CA ARG A 7 -15.88 13.80 -3.57
C ARG A 7 -14.49 13.80 -4.20
N PRO A 8 -13.50 13.12 -3.59
CA PRO A 8 -12.20 12.93 -4.21
C PRO A 8 -12.31 12.06 -5.48
N THR A 9 -11.42 12.28 -6.41
CA THR A 9 -11.25 11.47 -7.64
C THR A 9 -10.14 10.42 -7.50
N ALA A 10 -9.39 10.46 -6.40
CA ALA A 10 -8.37 9.48 -6.07
C ALA A 10 -8.28 9.28 -4.54
N ILE A 11 -7.98 8.05 -4.15
CA ILE A 11 -7.75 7.67 -2.74
C ILE A 11 -6.48 6.83 -2.64
N PHE A 12 -5.57 7.24 -1.75
CA PHE A 12 -4.48 6.42 -1.28
C PHE A 12 -4.89 5.77 0.06
N ALA A 13 -5.06 4.46 0.05
CA ALA A 13 -5.41 3.70 1.23
C ALA A 13 -4.14 3.28 2.01
N GLY A 14 -4.23 3.25 3.33
CA GLY A 14 -3.09 2.94 4.19
C GLY A 14 -2.47 1.55 3.98
N ASN A 15 -3.26 0.60 3.46
CA ASN A 15 -2.80 -0.71 2.99
C ASN A 15 -3.80 -1.31 1.99
N ASP A 16 -3.47 -2.47 1.42
CA ASP A 16 -4.29 -3.13 0.41
C ASP A 16 -5.64 -3.60 0.97
N GLU A 17 -5.68 -4.06 2.23
CA GLU A 17 -6.93 -4.47 2.89
C GLU A 17 -7.89 -3.27 3.07
N MET A 18 -7.37 -2.11 3.43
CA MET A 18 -8.15 -0.88 3.48
C MET A 18 -8.64 -0.47 2.08
N ALA A 19 -7.80 -0.66 1.05
CA ALA A 19 -8.20 -0.42 -0.33
C ALA A 19 -9.39 -1.29 -0.74
N VAL A 20 -9.46 -2.56 -0.32
CA VAL A 20 -10.64 -3.43 -0.55
C VAL A 20 -11.91 -2.77 0.00
N GLY A 21 -11.84 -2.18 1.19
CA GLY A 21 -12.96 -1.42 1.76
C GLY A 21 -13.40 -0.25 0.88
N VAL A 22 -12.43 0.46 0.28
CA VAL A 22 -12.72 1.55 -0.68
C VAL A 22 -13.40 1.01 -1.95
N TYR A 23 -12.96 -0.14 -2.49
CA TYR A 23 -13.61 -0.79 -3.63
C TYR A 23 -15.08 -1.12 -3.34
N VAL A 24 -15.36 -1.68 -2.16
CA VAL A 24 -16.74 -1.99 -1.74
C VAL A 24 -17.57 -0.71 -1.65
N ALA A 25 -17.04 0.34 -1.05
CA ALA A 25 -17.72 1.62 -0.93
C ALA A 25 -17.96 2.30 -2.29
N ALA A 26 -16.98 2.26 -3.20
CA ALA A 26 -17.08 2.78 -4.55
C ALA A 26 -18.20 2.06 -5.33
N ARG A 27 -18.22 0.73 -5.27
CA ARG A 27 -19.26 -0.10 -5.93
C ARG A 27 -20.66 0.24 -5.38
N LYS A 28 -20.82 0.38 -4.06
CA LYS A 28 -22.10 0.78 -3.45
C LYS A 28 -22.54 2.18 -3.86
N ALA A 29 -21.59 3.08 -4.13
CA ALA A 29 -21.84 4.44 -4.61
C ALA A 29 -22.02 4.52 -6.14
N GLY A 30 -21.95 3.39 -6.86
CA GLY A 30 -22.07 3.35 -8.32
C GLY A 30 -20.87 3.95 -9.07
N LEU A 31 -19.70 4.04 -8.40
CA LEU A 31 -18.47 4.59 -8.98
C LEU A 31 -17.66 3.50 -9.67
N ARG A 32 -17.15 3.80 -10.84
CA ARG A 32 -16.26 2.94 -11.61
C ARG A 32 -14.81 3.20 -11.21
N ILE A 33 -14.04 2.13 -11.11
CA ILE A 33 -12.60 2.16 -10.88
C ILE A 33 -11.92 1.67 -12.16
N PRO A 34 -11.00 2.45 -12.75
CA PRO A 34 -10.46 3.73 -12.29
C PRO A 34 -11.19 4.98 -12.84
N GLU A 35 -12.26 4.85 -13.64
CA GLU A 35 -12.84 5.94 -14.44
C GLU A 35 -13.36 7.09 -13.54
N ASP A 36 -14.03 6.77 -12.44
CA ASP A 36 -14.63 7.75 -11.53
C ASP A 36 -13.80 7.93 -10.25
N LEU A 37 -12.97 6.93 -9.91
CA LEU A 37 -12.14 6.93 -8.70
C LEU A 37 -10.88 6.09 -8.91
N SER A 38 -9.71 6.72 -8.85
CA SER A 38 -8.43 6.03 -8.79
C SER A 38 -8.12 5.58 -7.35
N ILE A 39 -7.59 4.37 -7.17
CA ILE A 39 -7.27 3.82 -5.85
C ILE A 39 -5.83 3.29 -5.88
N VAL A 40 -5.07 3.64 -4.84
CA VAL A 40 -3.72 3.12 -4.58
C VAL A 40 -3.72 2.50 -3.18
N GLY A 41 -3.10 1.32 -3.05
CA GLY A 41 -2.87 0.62 -1.79
C GLY A 41 -1.42 0.69 -1.33
N PHE A 42 -1.10 -0.13 -0.33
CA PHE A 42 0.24 -0.29 0.21
C PHE A 42 0.41 -1.74 0.70
N ASP A 43 1.60 -2.30 0.59
CA ASP A 43 2.10 -3.61 0.97
C ASP A 43 2.27 -4.61 -0.19
N ASP A 44 1.52 -4.52 -1.27
CA ASP A 44 1.48 -5.48 -2.38
C ASP A 44 1.16 -6.91 -1.91
N THR A 45 0.14 -7.02 -1.09
CA THR A 45 -0.38 -8.32 -0.64
C THR A 45 -1.06 -9.08 -1.79
N PRO A 46 -1.25 -10.41 -1.69
CA PRO A 46 -1.88 -11.19 -2.75
C PRO A 46 -3.25 -10.69 -3.21
N ILE A 47 -3.99 -9.99 -2.33
CA ILE A 47 -5.30 -9.44 -2.67
C ILE A 47 -5.20 -8.34 -3.74
N SER A 48 -4.11 -7.57 -3.75
CA SER A 48 -3.92 -6.47 -4.70
C SER A 48 -3.96 -6.93 -6.17
N ALA A 49 -3.45 -8.12 -6.45
CA ALA A 49 -3.46 -8.71 -7.79
C ALA A 49 -4.78 -9.46 -8.13
N ARG A 50 -5.59 -9.80 -7.11
CA ARG A 50 -6.80 -10.62 -7.27
C ARG A 50 -8.09 -9.83 -7.27
N ILE A 51 -8.10 -8.63 -6.70
CA ILE A 51 -9.25 -7.74 -6.73
C ILE A 51 -9.45 -7.19 -8.15
N TRP A 52 -10.65 -6.83 -8.51
CA TRP A 52 -10.96 -6.32 -9.84
C TRP A 52 -11.51 -4.87 -9.81
N PRO A 53 -10.94 -3.94 -10.61
CA PRO A 53 -9.67 -4.09 -11.35
C PRO A 53 -8.48 -4.31 -10.41
N PRO A 54 -7.35 -4.92 -10.88
CA PRO A 54 -6.17 -5.14 -10.06
C PRO A 54 -5.61 -3.84 -9.48
N LEU A 55 -5.27 -3.88 -8.18
CA LEU A 55 -4.91 -2.69 -7.40
C LEU A 55 -3.47 -2.25 -7.63
N THR A 56 -3.29 -1.00 -8.03
CA THR A 56 -2.00 -0.29 -7.96
C THR A 56 -1.62 -0.12 -6.49
N THR A 57 -0.40 -0.50 -6.12
CA THR A 57 0.04 -0.51 -4.72
C THR A 57 1.54 -0.24 -4.61
N VAL A 58 2.00 0.03 -3.41
CA VAL A 58 3.42 0.19 -3.09
C VAL A 58 3.93 -1.11 -2.46
N ARG A 59 4.94 -1.73 -3.08
CA ARG A 59 5.61 -2.93 -2.53
C ARG A 59 6.66 -2.51 -1.53
N SER A 60 6.54 -3.02 -0.31
CA SER A 60 7.54 -2.88 0.74
C SER A 60 8.38 -4.16 0.83
N PRO A 61 9.73 -4.09 0.98
CA PRO A 61 10.59 -5.26 1.14
C PRO A 61 10.51 -5.83 2.57
N ILE A 62 9.33 -6.27 3.00
CA ILE A 62 9.03 -6.69 4.38
C ILE A 62 10.00 -7.76 4.90
N ARG A 63 10.39 -8.71 4.03
CA ARG A 63 11.34 -9.78 4.42
C ARG A 63 12.73 -9.22 4.73
N GLU A 64 13.20 -8.27 3.94
CA GLU A 64 14.50 -7.61 4.15
C GLU A 64 14.48 -6.74 5.41
N VAL A 65 13.39 -5.99 5.62
CA VAL A 65 13.16 -5.21 6.83
C VAL A 65 13.15 -6.10 8.06
N GLY A 66 12.41 -7.20 8.02
CA GLY A 66 12.34 -8.15 9.14
C GLY A 66 13.70 -8.80 9.44
N ARG A 67 14.45 -9.19 8.41
CA ARG A 67 15.81 -9.74 8.58
C ARG A 67 16.75 -8.71 9.22
N ALA A 68 16.76 -7.48 8.70
CA ALA A 68 17.60 -6.41 9.23
C ALA A 68 17.25 -6.08 10.69
N ALA A 69 15.97 -6.07 11.04
CA ALA A 69 15.53 -5.88 12.42
C ALA A 69 16.00 -7.00 13.34
N ALA A 70 15.90 -8.26 12.90
CA ALA A 70 16.40 -9.41 13.68
C ALA A 70 17.90 -9.35 13.89
N ASP A 71 18.67 -9.03 12.83
CA ASP A 71 20.14 -8.88 12.91
C ASP A 71 20.53 -7.79 13.89
N LEU A 72 19.83 -6.65 13.91
CA LEU A 72 20.05 -5.57 14.87
C LEU A 72 19.79 -6.01 16.30
N LEU A 73 18.73 -6.77 16.56
CA LEU A 73 18.40 -7.28 17.88
C LEU A 73 19.47 -8.26 18.38
N VAL A 74 19.93 -9.17 17.53
CA VAL A 74 21.00 -10.13 17.87
C VAL A 74 22.31 -9.40 18.18
N LYS A 75 22.72 -8.44 17.38
CA LYS A 75 23.92 -7.63 17.62
C LYS A 75 23.84 -6.85 18.94
N ARG A 76 22.69 -6.26 19.24
CA ARG A 76 22.48 -5.53 20.50
C ARG A 76 22.47 -6.45 21.70
N GLY A 77 21.86 -7.62 21.58
CA GLY A 77 21.88 -8.66 22.63
C GLY A 77 23.29 -9.19 22.95
N ALA A 78 24.21 -9.14 21.99
CA ALA A 78 25.63 -9.48 22.18
C ALA A 78 26.49 -8.35 22.77
N GLY A 79 25.90 -7.22 23.21
CA GLY A 79 26.58 -6.12 23.89
C GLY A 79 27.30 -5.14 22.95
N SER A 80 27.03 -5.16 21.65
CA SER A 80 27.56 -4.14 20.74
C SER A 80 26.75 -2.85 20.88
N SER A 81 27.30 -1.87 21.58
CA SER A 81 26.80 -0.49 21.61
C SER A 81 27.27 0.25 20.36
N GLY A 82 26.76 -0.15 19.19
CA GLY A 82 27.02 0.56 17.95
C GLY A 82 26.10 1.77 17.79
N ASN A 83 26.58 2.82 17.09
CA ASN A 83 25.75 3.93 16.64
C ASN A 83 24.47 3.42 15.98
N GLN A 84 23.37 4.12 16.19
CA GLN A 84 22.12 3.85 15.47
C GLN A 84 22.33 4.16 14.00
N GLU A 85 22.67 3.14 13.21
CA GLU A 85 22.65 3.27 11.76
C GLU A 85 21.19 3.29 11.31
N LEU A 86 20.81 4.40 10.72
CA LEU A 86 19.50 4.51 10.06
C LEU A 86 19.54 3.64 8.81
N GLN A 87 18.79 2.53 8.81
CA GLN A 87 18.63 1.72 7.60
C GLN A 87 17.39 2.18 6.84
N SER A 88 17.56 2.49 5.56
CA SER A 88 16.48 2.81 4.65
C SER A 88 16.30 1.69 3.64
N PHE A 89 15.05 1.42 3.28
CA PHE A 89 14.68 0.42 2.28
C PHE A 89 13.96 1.09 1.13
N GLN A 90 14.25 0.67 -0.09
CA GLN A 90 13.56 1.17 -1.26
C GLN A 90 12.19 0.52 -1.40
N LEU A 91 11.18 1.36 -1.64
CA LEU A 91 9.84 0.93 -1.99
C LEU A 91 9.69 0.92 -3.51
N GLU A 92 8.81 0.07 -4.02
CA GLU A 92 8.51 -0.05 -5.45
C GLU A 92 7.03 0.25 -5.70
N LEU A 93 6.74 1.16 -6.61
CA LEU A 93 5.37 1.37 -7.08
C LEU A 93 5.01 0.29 -8.10
N VAL A 94 4.03 -0.53 -7.77
CA VAL A 94 3.48 -1.57 -8.65
C VAL A 94 2.21 -1.04 -9.31
N VAL A 95 2.34 -0.54 -10.52
CA VAL A 95 1.20 0.01 -11.28
C VAL A 95 0.38 -1.12 -11.87
N ARG A 96 -0.94 -1.10 -11.60
CA ARG A 96 -1.94 -2.01 -12.17
C ARG A 96 -3.08 -1.22 -12.80
N GLU A 97 -4.32 -1.66 -12.64
CA GLU A 97 -5.47 -1.13 -13.37
C GLU A 97 -6.41 -0.24 -12.53
N SER A 98 -6.08 -0.01 -11.26
CA SER A 98 -6.94 0.80 -10.36
C SER A 98 -6.69 2.30 -10.44
N THR A 99 -5.79 2.74 -11.29
CA THR A 99 -5.44 4.15 -11.50
C THR A 99 -5.49 4.51 -12.97
N ARG A 100 -5.79 5.78 -13.27
CA ARG A 100 -5.75 6.32 -14.63
C ARG A 100 -5.02 7.65 -14.65
N THR A 101 -4.55 8.03 -15.83
CA THR A 101 -4.08 9.39 -16.10
C THR A 101 -5.26 10.37 -16.09
N ILE A 102 -5.02 11.53 -15.54
CA ILE A 102 -5.99 12.63 -15.50
C ILE A 102 -6.07 13.31 -16.86
#